data_fc5cde3b6d770bda69ed937347da0f9b
#
_entry.id   fc5cde3b6d770bda69ed937347da0f9b
#
_cell.length_a   1.000
_cell.length_b   1.000
_cell.length_c   1.000
_cell.angle_alpha   90.00
_cell.angle_beta   90.00
_cell.angle_gamma   90.00
#
_symmetry.space_group_name_H-M   'P 1'
#
loop_
_entity.id
_entity.type
_entity.pdbx_description
1 polymer ?
#
loop_
_entity_poly.entity_id
_entity_poly.type
_entity_poly.pdbx_seq_one_letter_code
_entity_poly.pdbx_strand_id
1 'polypeptide(L)'
;MIFAPARLGSVTLDNETLAADKKGCRRFGPCGVGEKALYLNSFFIDRHYYVALSSVRRVFKRVAMSKGGFTGKGAFGSIPYLVVEYDGGEKQCNFKHEEDVDNLLAYLSKLCPDLPLQSRKVEQHMAQ
;
A
#
# COMPACT_ATOMS: atom_id res chain seq x y z
N MET A 1 3.41 8.62 -23.64
CA MET A 1 4.61 7.99 -23.09
C MET A 1 4.27 7.27 -21.81
N ILE A 2 4.53 6.01 -21.75
CA ILE A 2 4.24 5.20 -20.58
C ILE A 2 5.52 5.04 -19.78
N PHE A 3 5.50 5.51 -18.56
CA PHE A 3 6.63 5.36 -17.65
C PHE A 3 6.46 4.08 -16.87
N ALA A 4 7.45 3.20 -16.94
CA ALA A 4 7.45 2.01 -16.10
C ALA A 4 7.53 2.44 -14.64
N PRO A 5 6.81 1.76 -13.73
CA PRO A 5 6.90 2.10 -12.32
C PRO A 5 8.30 1.80 -11.79
N ALA A 6 8.73 2.59 -10.81
CA ALA A 6 10.02 2.39 -10.16
C ALA A 6 9.95 1.18 -9.24
N ARG A 7 11.03 0.41 -9.20
CA ARG A 7 11.10 -0.78 -8.37
C ARG A 7 11.34 -0.43 -6.91
N LEU A 8 10.61 -1.13 -6.03
CA LEU A 8 10.90 -1.18 -4.61
C LEU A 8 11.24 -2.63 -4.26
N GLY A 9 12.17 -2.81 -3.32
CA GLY A 9 12.60 -4.15 -2.95
C GLY A 9 13.64 -4.71 -3.91
N SER A 10 14.06 -5.94 -3.66
CA SER A 10 15.17 -6.57 -4.38
C SER A 10 14.75 -7.33 -5.63
N VAL A 11 13.48 -7.68 -5.74
CA VAL A 11 13.01 -8.51 -6.87
C VAL A 11 12.62 -7.61 -8.04
N THR A 12 13.21 -7.89 -9.19
CA THR A 12 12.93 -7.14 -10.42
C THR A 12 12.00 -7.97 -11.31
N LEU A 13 10.94 -7.34 -11.77
CA LEU A 13 10.05 -7.91 -12.77
C LEU A 13 10.25 -7.17 -14.08
N ASP A 14 10.26 -7.90 -15.19
CA ASP A 14 10.47 -7.27 -16.48
C ASP A 14 9.25 -6.46 -16.90
N ASN A 15 9.44 -5.56 -17.87
CA ASN A 15 8.38 -4.64 -18.28
C ASN A 15 7.18 -5.36 -18.88
N GLU A 16 7.39 -6.45 -19.60
CA GLU A 16 6.29 -7.22 -20.18
C GLU A 16 5.44 -7.86 -19.08
N THR A 17 6.10 -8.46 -18.11
CA THR A 17 5.42 -9.08 -16.95
C THR A 17 4.64 -8.04 -16.18
N LEU A 18 5.25 -6.88 -15.92
CA LEU A 18 4.59 -5.80 -15.18
C LEU A 18 3.38 -5.26 -15.94
N ALA A 19 3.51 -5.06 -17.24
CA ALA A 19 2.41 -4.53 -18.04
C ALA A 19 1.22 -5.50 -18.05
N ALA A 20 1.49 -6.78 -18.22
CA ALA A 20 0.44 -7.80 -18.23
C ALA A 20 -0.22 -7.92 -16.85
N ASP A 21 0.58 -7.95 -15.79
CA ASP A 21 0.08 -8.06 -14.43
C ASP A 21 -0.73 -6.83 -14.03
N LYS A 22 -0.23 -5.65 -14.37
CA LYS A 22 -0.91 -4.40 -14.04
C LYS A 22 -2.23 -4.27 -14.77
N LYS A 23 -2.29 -4.74 -16.00
CA LYS A 23 -3.52 -4.68 -16.79
C LYS A 23 -4.65 -5.47 -16.14
N GLY A 24 -4.31 -6.59 -15.51
CA GLY A 24 -5.30 -7.40 -14.80
C GLY A 24 -5.39 -7.14 -13.30
N CYS A 25 -4.68 -6.13 -12.80
CA CYS A 25 -4.69 -5.88 -11.37
C CYS A 25 -6.02 -5.30 -10.90
N ARG A 26 -6.30 -5.54 -9.63
CA ARG A 26 -7.46 -4.93 -8.98
C ARG A 26 -7.06 -3.62 -8.34
N ARG A 27 -7.80 -2.57 -8.64
CA ARG A 27 -7.46 -1.24 -8.16
C ARG A 27 -8.22 -0.90 -6.89
N PHE A 28 -7.50 -0.23 -5.98
CA PHE A 28 -8.05 0.26 -4.72
C PHE A 28 -7.49 1.67 -4.53
N GLY A 29 -8.31 2.69 -4.81
CA GLY A 29 -7.82 4.05 -4.74
C GLY A 29 -6.62 4.27 -5.65
N PRO A 30 -5.51 4.83 -5.16
CA PRO A 30 -4.33 5.08 -5.98
C PRO A 30 -3.45 3.84 -6.20
N CYS A 31 -3.73 2.74 -5.51
CA CYS A 31 -2.92 1.54 -5.57
C CYS A 31 -3.62 0.41 -6.30
N GLY A 32 -2.87 -0.64 -6.65
CA GLY A 32 -3.42 -1.82 -7.29
C GLY A 32 -2.73 -3.08 -6.79
N VAL A 33 -3.44 -4.18 -6.86
CA VAL A 33 -2.92 -5.50 -6.47
C VAL A 33 -3.00 -6.42 -7.67
N GLY A 34 -1.84 -6.83 -8.18
CA GLY A 34 -1.76 -7.83 -9.23
C GLY A 34 -1.46 -9.19 -8.67
N GLU A 35 -1.30 -10.17 -9.54
CA GLU A 35 -0.93 -11.51 -9.12
C GLU A 35 0.55 -11.61 -8.75
N LYS A 36 1.37 -10.72 -9.30
CA LYS A 36 2.82 -10.76 -9.12
C LYS A 36 3.39 -9.58 -8.36
N ALA A 37 2.68 -8.45 -8.32
CA ALA A 37 3.20 -7.23 -7.71
C ALA A 37 2.10 -6.36 -7.14
N LEU A 38 2.49 -5.54 -6.18
CA LEU A 38 1.69 -4.41 -5.72
C LEU A 38 2.11 -3.17 -6.52
N TYR A 39 1.13 -2.39 -6.94
CA TYR A 39 1.37 -1.14 -7.66
C TYR A 39 1.02 -0.01 -6.71
N LEU A 40 2.01 0.80 -6.37
CA LEU A 40 1.89 1.77 -5.30
C LEU A 40 1.94 3.19 -5.84
N ASN A 41 1.03 3.99 -5.35
CA ASN A 41 0.97 5.41 -5.61
C ASN A 41 0.24 6.04 -4.44
N SER A 42 0.22 7.38 -4.38
CA SER A 42 -0.47 8.10 -3.33
C SER A 42 -1.60 8.93 -3.92
N PHE A 43 -2.56 9.30 -3.10
CA PHE A 43 -3.64 10.18 -3.51
C PHE A 43 -3.09 11.52 -4.01
N PHE A 44 -2.06 12.06 -3.34
CA PHE A 44 -1.35 13.22 -3.84
C PHE A 44 -0.34 12.78 -4.88
N ILE A 45 0.12 13.71 -5.71
CA ILE A 45 1.06 13.41 -6.79
C ILE A 45 2.31 12.72 -6.22
N ASP A 46 2.60 11.55 -6.74
CA ASP A 46 3.73 10.75 -6.34
C ASP A 46 4.20 9.98 -7.57
N ARG A 47 5.34 9.33 -7.45
CA ARG A 47 5.82 8.45 -8.50
C ARG A 47 5.06 7.13 -8.43
N HIS A 48 4.97 6.47 -9.57
CA HIS A 48 4.43 5.11 -9.60
C HIS A 48 5.52 4.13 -9.20
N TYR A 49 5.18 3.23 -8.28
CA TYR A 49 6.11 2.22 -7.82
C TYR A 49 5.47 0.85 -7.95
N TYR A 50 6.32 -0.17 -8.06
CA TYR A 50 5.86 -1.53 -7.89
C TYR A 50 6.77 -2.24 -6.88
N VAL A 51 6.21 -3.24 -6.21
CA VAL A 51 6.99 -4.13 -5.36
C VAL A 51 6.49 -5.54 -5.63
N ALA A 52 7.41 -6.45 -5.97
CA ALA A 52 7.04 -7.85 -6.21
C ALA A 52 6.45 -8.43 -4.93
N LEU A 53 5.39 -9.20 -5.04
CA LEU A 53 4.75 -9.79 -3.86
C LEU A 53 5.73 -10.62 -3.04
N SER A 54 6.68 -11.27 -3.70
CA SER A 54 7.72 -12.04 -2.99
C SER A 54 8.66 -11.17 -2.17
N SER A 55 8.72 -9.88 -2.44
CA SER A 55 9.54 -8.93 -1.66
C SER A 55 8.77 -8.31 -0.50
N VAL A 56 7.44 -8.44 -0.48
CA VAL A 56 6.61 -7.82 0.54
C VAL A 56 6.70 -8.62 1.83
N ARG A 57 6.94 -7.92 2.94
CA ARG A 57 7.08 -8.53 4.26
C ARG A 57 5.87 -8.30 5.15
N ARG A 58 5.23 -7.15 4.99
CA ARG A 58 4.09 -6.76 5.83
C ARG A 58 3.34 -5.63 5.14
N VAL A 59 2.02 -5.65 5.22
CA VAL A 59 1.18 -4.56 4.72
C VAL A 59 0.13 -4.26 5.79
N PHE A 60 -0.03 -2.99 6.15
CA PHE A 60 -1.02 -2.64 7.15
C PHE A 60 -1.55 -1.23 6.95
N LYS A 61 -2.64 -0.94 7.62
CA LYS A 61 -3.26 0.38 7.61
C LYS A 61 -2.71 1.21 8.76
N ARG A 62 -2.43 2.47 8.47
CA ARG A 62 -2.08 3.45 9.48
C ARG A 62 -2.96 4.66 9.27
N VAL A 63 -3.56 5.16 10.34
CA VAL A 63 -4.37 6.36 10.26
C VAL A 63 -3.66 7.45 11.04
N ALA A 64 -3.31 8.53 10.34
CA ALA A 64 -2.69 9.69 10.96
C ALA A 64 -3.76 10.73 11.20
N MET A 65 -3.74 11.32 12.40
CA MET A 65 -4.64 12.40 12.74
C MET A 65 -3.99 13.72 12.32
N SER A 66 -4.68 14.44 11.48
CA SER A 66 -4.23 15.76 11.08
C SER A 66 -4.54 16.73 12.22
N LYS A 67 -3.51 17.39 12.73
CA LYS A 67 -3.70 18.47 13.70
C LYS A 67 -4.03 19.73 12.94
N GLY A 68 -5.25 19.83 12.44
CA GLY A 68 -5.70 20.99 11.71
C GLY A 68 -6.13 22.13 12.61
N GLY A 69 -5.43 22.33 13.70
CA GLY A 69 -5.86 23.25 14.73
C GLY A 69 -5.94 24.71 14.30
N PHE A 70 -5.26 25.09 13.27
CA PHE A 70 -5.29 26.48 12.85
C PHE A 70 -6.53 26.83 12.02
N THR A 71 -7.29 25.86 11.57
CA THR A 71 -8.50 26.15 10.80
C THR A 71 -9.68 26.52 11.68
N GLY A 72 -9.56 26.31 12.96
CA GLY A 72 -10.61 26.67 13.90
C GLY A 72 -11.90 25.91 13.77
N LYS A 73 -12.01 25.05 12.80
CA LYS A 73 -13.26 24.29 12.59
C LYS A 73 -13.20 22.90 13.14
N GLY A 74 -12.18 22.57 13.91
CA GLY A 74 -12.06 21.25 14.49
C GLY A 74 -12.07 20.13 13.49
N ALA A 75 -11.73 20.44 12.26
CA ALA A 75 -11.70 19.42 11.24
C ALA A 75 -10.46 18.58 11.44
N PHE A 76 -10.57 17.63 12.36
CA PHE A 76 -9.54 16.62 12.51
C PHE A 76 -9.77 15.62 11.38
N GLY A 77 -9.11 15.89 10.26
CA GLY A 77 -9.13 14.92 9.19
C GLY A 77 -8.22 13.76 9.54
N SER A 78 -8.74 12.57 9.51
CA SER A 78 -7.88 11.39 9.56
C SER A 78 -7.39 11.12 8.15
N ILE A 79 -6.08 10.86 8.03
CA ILE A 79 -5.48 10.52 6.75
C ILE A 79 -5.12 9.05 6.77
N PRO A 80 -5.79 8.23 5.98
CA PRO A 80 -5.45 6.81 5.93
C PRO A 80 -4.25 6.56 5.06
N TYR A 81 -3.36 5.71 5.52
CA TYR A 81 -2.15 5.29 4.81
C TYR A 81 -2.15 3.79 4.67
N LEU A 82 -1.70 3.33 3.51
CA LEU A 82 -1.30 1.95 3.31
C LEU A 82 0.22 1.92 3.50
N VAL A 83 0.68 1.10 4.45
CA VAL A 83 2.10 0.96 4.71
C VAL A 83 2.54 -0.40 4.21
N VAL A 84 3.52 -0.41 3.33
CA VAL A 84 4.07 -1.62 2.74
C VAL A 84 5.53 -1.74 3.17
N GLU A 85 5.81 -2.78 3.97
CA GLU A 85 7.18 -3.11 4.33
C GLU A 85 7.67 -4.19 3.37
N TYR A 86 8.83 -3.96 2.80
CA TYR A 86 9.43 -4.88 1.85
C TYR A 86 10.90 -5.07 2.22
N ASP A 87 11.57 -5.96 1.52
CA ASP A 87 13.00 -6.17 1.76
C ASP A 87 13.78 -4.92 1.37
N GLY A 88 14.39 -4.30 2.36
CA GLY A 88 15.18 -3.09 2.17
C GLY A 88 14.49 -1.79 2.55
N GLY A 89 13.21 -1.79 2.88
CA GLY A 89 12.57 -0.53 3.25
C GLY A 89 11.06 -0.60 3.47
N GLU A 90 10.47 0.57 3.41
CA GLU A 90 9.04 0.75 3.66
C GLU A 90 8.54 1.88 2.76
N LYS A 91 7.32 1.74 2.26
CA LYS A 91 6.65 2.78 1.51
C LYS A 91 5.28 3.04 2.12
N GLN A 92 4.97 4.30 2.33
CA GLN A 92 3.66 4.72 2.81
C GLN A 92 2.92 5.43 1.69
N CYS A 93 1.68 5.02 1.46
CA CYS A 93 0.83 5.60 0.43
C CYS A 93 -0.41 6.17 1.09
N ASN A 94 -0.65 7.46 0.91
CA ASN A 94 -1.84 8.06 1.48
C ASN A 94 -3.04 7.85 0.54
N PHE A 95 -4.19 7.59 1.16
CA PHE A 95 -5.44 7.35 0.45
C PHE A 95 -6.42 8.46 0.76
N LYS A 96 -7.38 8.66 -0.12
CA LYS A 96 -8.48 9.58 0.13
C LYS A 96 -9.54 8.94 1.02
N HIS A 97 -9.79 7.65 0.84
CA HIS A 97 -10.84 6.93 1.55
C HIS A 97 -10.24 5.75 2.31
N GLU A 98 -10.51 5.70 3.60
CA GLU A 98 -10.04 4.60 4.45
C GLU A 98 -10.57 3.25 3.99
N GLU A 99 -11.80 3.22 3.48
CA GLU A 99 -12.41 1.97 3.03
C GLU A 99 -11.63 1.34 1.87
N ASP A 100 -10.96 2.14 1.04
CA ASP A 100 -10.13 1.59 -0.02
C ASP A 100 -8.94 0.83 0.53
N VAL A 101 -8.35 1.33 1.62
CA VAL A 101 -7.27 0.61 2.30
C VAL A 101 -7.81 -0.70 2.89
N ASP A 102 -8.96 -0.64 3.55
CA ASP A 102 -9.56 -1.83 4.16
C ASP A 102 -9.89 -2.89 3.10
N ASN A 103 -10.41 -2.46 1.96
CA ASN A 103 -10.75 -3.37 0.87
C ASN A 103 -9.49 -4.00 0.26
N LEU A 104 -8.43 -3.21 0.12
CA LEU A 104 -7.16 -3.71 -0.38
C LEU A 104 -6.59 -4.77 0.55
N LEU A 105 -6.61 -4.51 1.86
CA LEU A 105 -6.11 -5.47 2.84
C LEU A 105 -6.95 -6.74 2.85
N ALA A 106 -8.27 -6.62 2.72
CA ALA A 106 -9.15 -7.78 2.65
C ALA A 106 -8.83 -8.64 1.42
N TYR A 107 -8.57 -7.99 0.29
CA TYR A 107 -8.18 -8.69 -0.93
C TYR A 107 -6.84 -9.41 -0.76
N LEU A 108 -5.87 -8.72 -0.15
CA LEU A 108 -4.55 -9.31 0.10
C LEU A 108 -4.63 -10.50 1.05
N SER A 109 -5.54 -10.46 2.03
CA SER A 109 -5.68 -11.57 2.97
C SER A 109 -6.10 -12.85 2.27
N LYS A 110 -6.84 -12.72 1.17
CA LYS A 110 -7.25 -13.86 0.37
C LYS A 110 -6.16 -14.31 -0.59
N LEU A 111 -5.46 -13.34 -1.18
CA LEU A 111 -4.41 -13.62 -2.16
C LEU A 111 -3.15 -14.16 -1.50
N CYS A 112 -2.79 -13.60 -0.35
CA CYS A 112 -1.56 -13.94 0.37
C CYS A 112 -1.90 -14.22 1.85
N PRO A 113 -2.46 -15.41 2.16
CA PRO A 113 -2.93 -15.68 3.52
C PRO A 113 -1.85 -15.62 4.60
N ASP A 114 -0.59 -15.85 4.22
CA ASP A 114 0.51 -15.86 5.17
C ASP A 114 1.14 -14.48 5.40
N LEU A 115 0.70 -13.48 4.65
CA LEU A 115 1.27 -12.15 4.74
C LEU A 115 0.70 -11.43 5.97
N PRO A 116 1.57 -10.91 6.87
CA PRO A 116 1.09 -10.12 8.00
C PRO A 116 0.45 -8.82 7.51
N LEU A 117 -0.76 -8.54 8.01
CA LEU A 117 -1.53 -7.37 7.63
C LEU A 117 -1.81 -6.44 8.81
N GLN A 118 -1.00 -6.52 9.85
CA GLN A 118 -1.09 -5.68 11.02
C GLN A 118 0.29 -5.12 11.35
N SER A 119 0.31 -3.96 12.00
CA SER A 119 1.58 -3.39 12.45
C SER A 119 2.20 -4.28 13.51
N ARG A 120 3.53 -4.22 13.64
CA ARG A 120 4.22 -4.98 14.68
C ARG A 120 3.72 -4.63 16.07
N LYS A 121 3.39 -3.38 16.28
CA LYS A 121 2.88 -2.92 17.56
C LYS A 121 1.56 -3.59 17.91
N VAL A 122 0.66 -3.71 16.92
CA VAL A 122 -0.63 -4.37 17.12
C VAL A 122 -0.43 -5.86 17.39
N GLU A 123 0.48 -6.51 16.64
CA GLU A 123 0.77 -7.92 16.86
C GLU A 123 1.31 -8.19 18.26
N GLN A 124 2.20 -7.33 18.74
CA GLN A 124 2.74 -7.48 20.09
C GLN A 124 1.65 -7.37 21.14
N HIS A 125 0.70 -6.46 20.94
CA HIS A 125 -0.44 -6.33 21.84
C HIS A 125 -1.31 -7.57 21.82
N MET A 126 -1.55 -8.15 20.66
CA MET A 126 -2.38 -9.33 20.52
C MET A 126 -1.70 -10.59 21.05
N ALA A 127 -0.38 -10.62 21.06
CA ALA A 127 0.38 -11.76 21.55
C ALA A 127 0.41 -11.84 23.08
N GLN A 128 -0.02 -10.79 23.75
CA GLN A 128 -0.13 -10.78 25.20
C GLN A 128 -1.55 -11.17 25.60
#